data_7e4dba6a68c17d1c3868a6b523dd7cf7
#
_entry.id   7e4dba6a68c17d1c3868a6b523dd7cf7
#
_cell.length_a   1.000
_cell.length_b   1.000
_cell.length_c   1.000
_cell.angle_alpha   90.00
_cell.angle_beta   90.00
_cell.angle_gamma   90.00
#
_symmetry.space_group_name_H-M   'P 1'
#
loop_
_entity.id
_entity.type
_entity.pdbx_description
1 polymer ?
#
loop_
_entity_poly.entity_id
_entity_poly.type
_entity_poly.pdbx_seq_one_letter_code
_entity_poly.pdbx_strand_id
1 'polypeptide(L)'
;MSHHNITEDMIFQCFAAAQQGPDLDGTAESFVDVEEYENQIMYPEFARWAEKAGHPALATLFRKVAGEEKLHAVWLRELYSEMGVPARGEDTQRAVDALNTIRNNCDALIAMNPEGVVESALKVAIRVEQREALRIYPQFRDQALAEGNERAADVYQKVIDSESQHAQWFHTALSDFQTRSAAAVN
;
A
#
# COMPACT_ATOMS: atom_id res chain seq x y z
N MET A 1 -26.88 -14.53 13.75
CA MET A 1 -26.38 -14.10 12.43
C MET A 1 -24.88 -14.42 12.40
N SER A 2 -24.44 -15.23 11.44
CA SER A 2 -23.04 -15.61 11.31
C SER A 2 -22.24 -14.38 10.91
N HIS A 3 -21.46 -13.80 11.82
CA HIS A 3 -20.48 -12.76 11.47
C HIS A 3 -19.42 -13.43 10.62
N HIS A 4 -19.46 -13.21 9.31
CA HIS A 4 -18.38 -13.62 8.44
C HIS A 4 -17.14 -12.83 8.86
N ASN A 5 -16.16 -13.54 9.36
CA ASN A 5 -14.91 -12.94 9.79
C ASN A 5 -14.10 -12.58 8.52
N ILE A 6 -14.01 -11.28 8.22
CA ILE A 6 -13.18 -10.79 7.13
C ILE A 6 -11.74 -10.84 7.62
N THR A 7 -10.89 -11.54 6.89
CA THR A 7 -9.48 -11.70 7.22
C THR A 7 -8.60 -10.87 6.29
N GLU A 8 -7.38 -10.56 6.75
CA GLU A 8 -6.36 -9.91 5.92
C GLU A 8 -6.13 -10.69 4.62
N ASP A 9 -6.09 -12.02 4.70
CA ASP A 9 -5.87 -12.88 3.53
C ASP A 9 -6.98 -12.74 2.49
N MET A 10 -8.23 -12.53 2.90
CA MET A 10 -9.34 -12.24 1.96
C MET A 10 -9.11 -10.93 1.22
N ILE A 11 -8.65 -9.89 1.91
CA ILE A 11 -8.31 -8.60 1.29
C ILE A 11 -7.10 -8.77 0.36
N PHE A 12 -6.03 -9.44 0.81
CA PHE A 12 -4.89 -9.76 -0.05
C PHE A 12 -5.28 -10.51 -1.31
N GLN A 13 -6.16 -11.50 -1.22
CA GLN A 13 -6.64 -12.25 -2.38
C GLN A 13 -7.40 -11.36 -3.37
N CYS A 14 -8.21 -10.41 -2.89
CA CYS A 14 -8.89 -9.45 -3.76
C CYS A 14 -7.88 -8.63 -4.58
N PHE A 15 -6.79 -8.18 -3.94
CA PHE A 15 -5.75 -7.40 -4.63
C PHE A 15 -4.83 -8.28 -5.48
N ALA A 16 -4.45 -9.45 -5.00
CA ALA A 16 -3.63 -10.40 -5.75
C ALA A 16 -4.30 -10.85 -7.06
N ALA A 17 -5.60 -11.06 -7.06
CA ALA A 17 -6.36 -11.39 -8.28
C ALA A 17 -6.32 -10.25 -9.33
N ALA A 18 -6.16 -9.01 -8.88
CA ALA A 18 -6.02 -7.84 -9.75
C ALA A 18 -4.57 -7.60 -10.21
N GLN A 19 -3.60 -8.12 -9.47
CA GLN A 19 -2.18 -8.06 -9.80
C GLN A 19 -1.82 -9.08 -10.88
N GLN A 20 -2.03 -8.74 -12.14
CA GLN A 20 -1.23 -9.32 -13.22
C GLN A 20 0.09 -8.56 -13.30
N GLY A 21 0.89 -8.62 -12.25
CA GLY A 21 1.97 -7.75 -12.21
C GLY A 21 3.04 -7.96 -11.20
N PRO A 22 3.77 -6.93 -10.71
CA PRO A 22 5.18 -7.09 -10.45
C PRO A 22 5.40 -8.23 -9.48
N ASP A 23 6.42 -9.01 -9.77
CA ASP A 23 7.01 -9.94 -8.82
C ASP A 23 7.38 -9.13 -7.58
N LEU A 24 6.61 -9.29 -6.51
CA LEU A 24 6.85 -8.57 -5.24
C LEU A 24 8.20 -8.95 -4.61
N ASP A 25 8.87 -9.96 -5.13
CA ASP A 25 10.25 -10.34 -4.83
C ASP A 25 11.22 -9.87 -5.93
N GLY A 26 10.78 -8.94 -6.79
CA GLY A 26 11.49 -8.49 -7.97
C GLY A 26 12.70 -7.61 -7.72
N THR A 27 13.29 -7.17 -8.81
CA THR A 27 14.42 -6.23 -8.82
C THR A 27 13.98 -4.84 -8.36
N ALA A 28 14.93 -4.01 -7.95
CA ALA A 28 14.65 -2.62 -7.53
C ALA A 28 13.82 -1.85 -8.56
N GLU A 29 14.03 -2.08 -9.87
CA GLU A 29 13.28 -1.42 -10.94
C GLU A 29 11.79 -1.78 -10.97
N SER A 30 11.42 -2.96 -10.49
CA SER A 30 10.01 -3.37 -10.41
C SER A 30 9.24 -2.65 -9.31
N PHE A 31 9.93 -2.05 -8.33
CA PHE A 31 9.29 -1.34 -7.24
C PHE A 31 8.70 0.01 -7.65
N VAL A 32 9.07 0.60 -8.78
CA VAL A 32 8.29 1.70 -9.36
C VAL A 32 6.84 1.29 -9.61
N ASP A 33 6.63 0.07 -10.13
CA ASP A 33 5.29 -0.46 -10.38
C ASP A 33 4.54 -0.77 -9.07
N VAL A 34 5.24 -1.15 -8.00
CA VAL A 34 4.65 -1.37 -6.66
C VAL A 34 4.14 -0.05 -6.11
N GLU A 35 4.98 0.99 -6.07
CA GLU A 35 4.61 2.32 -5.60
C GLU A 35 3.45 2.92 -6.40
N GLU A 36 3.45 2.74 -7.73
CA GLU A 36 2.34 3.17 -8.58
C GLU A 36 1.05 2.39 -8.28
N TYR A 37 1.15 1.10 -8.00
CA TYR A 37 0.01 0.28 -7.63
C TYR A 37 -0.60 0.75 -6.29
N GLU A 38 0.23 1.04 -5.30
CA GLU A 38 -0.20 1.54 -4.00
C GLU A 38 -0.85 2.92 -4.09
N ASN A 39 -0.22 3.82 -4.85
CA ASN A 39 -0.74 5.16 -5.10
C ASN A 39 -2.07 5.15 -5.87
N GLN A 40 -2.18 4.38 -6.95
CA GLN A 40 -3.32 4.47 -7.87
C GLN A 40 -4.46 3.51 -7.54
N ILE A 41 -4.18 2.41 -6.85
CA ILE A 41 -5.12 1.30 -6.69
C ILE A 41 -5.37 0.99 -5.21
N MET A 42 -4.35 0.54 -4.48
CA MET A 42 -4.54 -0.03 -3.15
C MET A 42 -5.07 1.00 -2.15
N TYR A 43 -4.35 2.07 -1.90
CA TYR A 43 -4.75 3.09 -0.93
C TYR A 43 -5.98 3.89 -1.33
N PRO A 44 -6.20 4.25 -2.60
CA PRO A 44 -7.48 4.83 -3.02
C PRO A 44 -8.68 3.92 -2.78
N GLU A 45 -8.56 2.60 -2.97
CA GLU A 45 -9.63 1.66 -2.65
C GLU A 45 -9.85 1.52 -1.14
N PHE A 46 -8.81 1.45 -0.34
CA PHE A 46 -8.94 1.47 1.12
C PHE A 46 -9.62 2.75 1.62
N ALA A 47 -9.30 3.91 1.02
CA ALA A 47 -9.98 5.15 1.31
C ALA A 47 -11.48 5.10 0.97
N ARG A 48 -11.83 4.53 -0.19
CA ARG A 48 -13.23 4.33 -0.59
C ARG A 48 -13.99 3.43 0.37
N TRP A 49 -13.37 2.35 0.84
CA TRP A 49 -13.97 1.45 1.82
C TRP A 49 -14.18 2.12 3.16
N ALA A 50 -13.21 2.89 3.63
CA ALA A 50 -13.32 3.66 4.85
C ALA A 50 -14.46 4.70 4.78
N GLU A 51 -14.65 5.36 3.63
CA GLU A 51 -15.80 6.27 3.43
C GLU A 51 -17.13 5.54 3.47
N LYS A 52 -17.24 4.41 2.77
CA LYS A 52 -18.46 3.58 2.77
C LYS A 52 -18.82 3.08 4.17
N ALA A 53 -17.83 2.81 5.00
CA ALA A 53 -18.01 2.41 6.39
C ALA A 53 -18.25 3.58 7.36
N GLY A 54 -18.22 4.82 6.89
CA GLY A 54 -18.44 6.00 7.74
C GLY A 54 -17.21 6.48 8.51
N HIS A 55 -16.00 6.15 8.05
CA HIS A 55 -14.73 6.53 8.64
C HIS A 55 -13.95 7.56 7.80
N PRO A 56 -14.42 8.81 7.65
CA PRO A 56 -13.79 9.79 6.75
C PRO A 56 -12.35 10.16 7.16
N ALA A 57 -12.02 10.10 8.45
CA ALA A 57 -10.66 10.35 8.93
C ALA A 57 -9.67 9.28 8.44
N LEU A 58 -10.09 8.00 8.41
CA LEU A 58 -9.29 6.92 7.84
C LEU A 58 -9.16 7.06 6.33
N ALA A 59 -10.23 7.43 5.65
CA ALA A 59 -10.17 7.71 4.22
C ALA A 59 -9.16 8.82 3.89
N THR A 60 -9.12 9.87 4.70
CA THR A 60 -8.13 10.95 4.57
C THR A 60 -6.71 10.44 4.78
N LEU A 61 -6.49 9.57 5.77
CA LEU A 61 -5.17 8.97 6.02
C LEU A 61 -4.72 8.12 4.81
N PHE A 62 -5.56 7.22 4.31
CA PHE A 62 -5.22 6.41 3.14
C PHE A 62 -4.89 7.25 1.91
N ARG A 63 -5.65 8.35 1.65
CA ARG A 63 -5.35 9.26 0.54
C ARG A 63 -4.04 10.03 0.75
N LYS A 64 -3.72 10.38 1.99
CA LYS A 64 -2.45 11.02 2.31
C LYS A 64 -1.30 10.10 1.96
N VAL A 65 -1.33 8.85 2.41
CA VAL A 65 -0.30 7.85 2.09
C VAL A 65 -0.23 7.62 0.59
N ALA A 66 -1.36 7.42 -0.12
CA ALA A 66 -1.36 7.33 -1.59
C ALA A 66 -0.62 8.48 -2.28
N GLY A 67 -0.73 9.70 -1.75
CA GLY A 67 0.01 10.85 -2.27
C GLY A 67 1.51 10.78 -2.01
N GLU A 68 1.93 10.14 -0.92
CA GLU A 68 3.36 9.94 -0.59
C GLU A 68 3.96 8.79 -1.42
N GLU A 69 3.21 7.69 -1.68
CA GLU A 69 3.63 6.63 -2.60
C GLU A 69 3.88 7.15 -4.02
N LYS A 70 3.07 8.11 -4.46
CA LYS A 70 3.35 8.80 -5.72
C LYS A 70 4.71 9.49 -5.73
N LEU A 71 5.13 10.08 -4.61
CA LEU A 71 6.46 10.70 -4.51
C LEU A 71 7.56 9.65 -4.53
N HIS A 72 7.36 8.49 -3.90
CA HIS A 72 8.32 7.38 -3.98
C HIS A 72 8.51 6.92 -5.42
N ALA A 73 7.44 6.69 -6.16
CA ALA A 73 7.52 6.35 -7.58
C ALA A 73 8.28 7.40 -8.39
N VAL A 74 8.10 8.70 -8.11
CA VAL A 74 8.84 9.78 -8.77
C VAL A 74 10.33 9.70 -8.44
N TRP A 75 10.69 9.56 -7.15
CA TRP A 75 12.10 9.48 -6.74
C TRP A 75 12.81 8.27 -7.35
N LEU A 76 12.13 7.12 -7.40
CA LEU A 76 12.69 5.92 -8.01
C LEU A 76 12.87 6.06 -9.52
N ARG A 77 11.91 6.67 -10.24
CA ARG A 77 12.04 6.94 -11.67
C ARG A 77 13.20 7.88 -11.97
N GLU A 78 13.33 8.94 -11.19
CA GLU A 78 14.45 9.89 -11.34
C GLU A 78 15.79 9.17 -11.12
N LEU A 79 15.91 8.36 -10.06
CA LEU A 79 17.09 7.58 -9.77
C LEU A 79 17.44 6.64 -10.94
N TYR A 80 16.47 5.87 -11.44
CA TYR A 80 16.73 4.91 -12.53
C TYR A 80 17.05 5.60 -13.84
N SER A 81 16.44 6.75 -14.10
CA SER A 81 16.82 7.60 -15.24
C SER A 81 18.27 8.08 -15.14
N GLU A 82 18.71 8.53 -13.97
CA GLU A 82 20.11 8.91 -13.71
C GLU A 82 21.08 7.73 -13.94
N MET A 83 20.65 6.52 -13.59
CA MET A 83 21.43 5.28 -13.77
C MET A 83 21.38 4.72 -15.20
N GLY A 84 20.61 5.33 -16.11
CA GLY A 84 20.43 4.86 -17.49
C GLY A 84 19.55 3.61 -17.58
N VAL A 85 18.77 3.30 -16.54
CA VAL A 85 17.79 2.22 -16.53
C VAL A 85 16.47 2.75 -17.08
N PRO A 86 15.81 2.05 -18.05
CA PRO A 86 14.53 2.51 -18.56
C PRO A 86 13.47 2.53 -17.46
N ALA A 87 12.96 3.73 -17.15
CA ALA A 87 11.81 3.86 -16.26
C ALA A 87 10.57 3.27 -16.93
N ARG A 88 9.80 2.46 -16.20
CA ARG A 88 8.49 2.03 -16.67
C ARG A 88 7.52 3.20 -16.60
N GLY A 89 6.69 3.35 -17.64
CA GLY A 89 5.66 4.38 -17.69
C GLY A 89 4.44 4.01 -16.86
N GLU A 90 3.63 5.02 -16.53
CA GLU A 90 2.30 4.79 -15.95
C GLU A 90 1.43 4.00 -16.94
N ASP A 91 0.90 2.85 -16.53
CA ASP A 91 -0.10 2.10 -17.28
C ASP A 91 -1.49 2.36 -16.71
N THR A 92 -2.09 3.46 -17.17
CA THR A 92 -3.42 3.89 -16.72
C THR A 92 -4.50 2.86 -17.02
N GLN A 93 -4.41 2.14 -18.16
CA GLN A 93 -5.40 1.12 -18.50
C GLN A 93 -5.32 -0.07 -17.54
N ARG A 94 -4.11 -0.51 -17.22
CA ARG A 94 -3.88 -1.57 -16.24
C ARG A 94 -4.40 -1.21 -14.86
N ALA A 95 -4.22 0.05 -14.42
CA ALA A 95 -4.78 0.55 -13.17
C ALA A 95 -6.31 0.51 -13.17
N VAL A 96 -6.96 0.93 -14.25
CA VAL A 96 -8.42 0.87 -14.40
C VAL A 96 -8.93 -0.58 -14.37
N ASP A 97 -8.27 -1.49 -15.06
CA ASP A 97 -8.66 -2.91 -15.11
C ASP A 97 -8.51 -3.56 -13.71
N ALA A 98 -7.43 -3.26 -13.01
CA ALA A 98 -7.21 -3.72 -11.65
C ALA A 98 -8.27 -3.18 -10.67
N LEU A 99 -8.59 -1.90 -10.72
CA LEU A 99 -9.66 -1.30 -9.91
C LEU A 99 -11.03 -1.95 -10.18
N ASN A 100 -11.37 -2.20 -11.42
CA ASN A 100 -12.61 -2.87 -11.77
C ASN A 100 -12.66 -4.30 -11.21
N THR A 101 -11.56 -5.04 -11.30
CA THR A 101 -11.44 -6.39 -10.74
C THR A 101 -11.62 -6.38 -9.22
N ILE A 102 -10.95 -5.47 -8.52
CA ILE A 102 -11.07 -5.32 -7.06
C ILE A 102 -12.49 -4.99 -6.66
N ARG A 103 -13.14 -4.04 -7.34
CA ARG A 103 -14.52 -3.64 -7.04
C ARG A 103 -15.49 -4.80 -7.23
N ASN A 104 -15.37 -5.54 -8.32
CA ASN A 104 -16.20 -6.71 -8.57
C ASN A 104 -16.04 -7.79 -7.49
N ASN A 105 -14.83 -7.98 -6.97
CA ASN A 105 -14.52 -9.03 -5.99
C ASN A 105 -14.82 -8.61 -4.54
N CYS A 106 -14.66 -7.33 -4.21
CA CYS A 106 -14.65 -6.86 -2.83
C CYS A 106 -15.89 -6.08 -2.40
N ASP A 107 -16.70 -5.55 -3.32
CA ASP A 107 -17.89 -4.77 -2.96
C ASP A 107 -18.92 -5.60 -2.16
N ALA A 108 -19.00 -6.89 -2.42
CA ALA A 108 -19.82 -7.79 -1.64
C ALA A 108 -19.33 -7.94 -0.18
N LEU A 109 -18.02 -7.98 0.04
CA LEU A 109 -17.43 -8.06 1.38
C LEU A 109 -17.71 -6.79 2.18
N ILE A 110 -17.59 -5.63 1.55
CA ILE A 110 -17.90 -4.33 2.17
C ILE A 110 -19.37 -4.26 2.58
N ALA A 111 -20.27 -4.72 1.73
CA ALA A 111 -21.70 -4.72 2.02
C ALA A 111 -22.07 -5.66 3.20
N MET A 112 -21.32 -6.74 3.38
CA MET A 112 -21.55 -7.72 4.45
C MET A 112 -20.98 -7.29 5.80
N ASN A 113 -19.79 -6.73 5.81
CA ASN A 113 -19.08 -6.33 7.04
C ASN A 113 -18.12 -5.16 6.78
N PRO A 114 -18.64 -3.92 6.68
CA PRO A 114 -17.81 -2.75 6.39
C PRO A 114 -16.72 -2.51 7.42
N GLU A 115 -17.02 -2.69 8.72
CA GLU A 115 -16.04 -2.51 9.81
C GLU A 115 -14.90 -3.54 9.71
N GLY A 116 -15.21 -4.81 9.48
CA GLY A 116 -14.20 -5.85 9.33
C GLY A 116 -13.31 -5.64 8.10
N VAL A 117 -13.86 -5.11 7.01
CA VAL A 117 -13.07 -4.76 5.81
C VAL A 117 -12.12 -3.61 6.11
N VAL A 118 -12.55 -2.56 6.80
CA VAL A 118 -11.70 -1.42 7.17
C VAL A 118 -10.60 -1.84 8.15
N GLU A 119 -10.93 -2.64 9.16
CA GLU A 119 -9.91 -3.16 10.08
C GLU A 119 -8.85 -4.00 9.34
N SER A 120 -9.29 -4.87 8.43
CA SER A 120 -8.38 -5.70 7.63
C SER A 120 -7.54 -4.86 6.67
N ALA A 121 -8.09 -3.80 6.07
CA ALA A 121 -7.34 -2.87 5.25
C ALA A 121 -6.21 -2.17 6.03
N LEU A 122 -6.47 -1.72 7.26
CA LEU A 122 -5.45 -1.16 8.14
C LEU A 122 -4.33 -2.17 8.45
N LYS A 123 -4.68 -3.42 8.74
CA LYS A 123 -3.70 -4.49 8.99
C LYS A 123 -2.86 -4.81 7.75
N VAL A 124 -3.48 -4.84 6.58
CA VAL A 124 -2.78 -5.01 5.29
C VAL A 124 -1.81 -3.86 5.06
N ALA A 125 -2.25 -2.62 5.22
CA ALA A 125 -1.40 -1.44 5.09
C ALA A 125 -0.17 -1.53 6.01
N ILE A 126 -0.36 -1.80 7.31
CA ILE A 126 0.75 -1.99 8.25
C ILE A 126 1.74 -3.04 7.76
N ARG A 127 1.25 -4.16 7.25
CA ARG A 127 2.08 -5.26 6.80
C ARG A 127 2.88 -4.91 5.55
N VAL A 128 2.30 -4.17 4.61
CA VAL A 128 2.95 -3.69 3.40
C VAL A 128 4.08 -2.73 3.77
N GLU A 129 3.76 -1.65 4.49
CA GLU A 129 4.74 -0.63 4.90
C GLU A 129 5.89 -1.21 5.72
N GLN A 130 5.58 -2.09 6.68
CA GLN A 130 6.63 -2.75 7.46
C GLN A 130 7.53 -3.65 6.62
N ARG A 131 6.98 -4.35 5.64
CA ARG A 131 7.77 -5.17 4.73
C ARG A 131 8.74 -4.30 3.94
N GLU A 132 8.30 -3.17 3.44
CA GLU A 132 9.11 -2.24 2.65
C GLU A 132 10.17 -1.54 3.51
N ALA A 133 9.76 -0.99 4.65
CA ALA A 133 10.67 -0.30 5.57
C ALA A 133 11.76 -1.20 6.18
N LEU A 134 11.42 -2.46 6.51
CA LEU A 134 12.30 -3.32 7.31
C LEU A 134 13.02 -4.39 6.48
N ARG A 135 12.57 -4.67 5.27
CA ARG A 135 13.11 -5.76 4.46
C ARG A 135 13.51 -5.33 3.05
N ILE A 136 12.60 -4.76 2.29
CA ILE A 136 12.79 -4.55 0.85
C ILE A 136 13.78 -3.42 0.59
N TYR A 137 13.42 -2.19 0.96
CA TYR A 137 14.29 -1.04 0.72
C TYR A 137 15.63 -1.07 1.45
N PRO A 138 15.75 -1.63 2.69
CA PRO A 138 17.05 -1.86 3.29
C PRO A 138 17.97 -2.76 2.45
N GLN A 139 17.45 -3.80 1.79
CA GLN A 139 18.26 -4.64 0.91
C GLN A 139 18.77 -3.87 -0.31
N PHE A 140 17.93 -3.05 -0.94
CA PHE A 140 18.33 -2.21 -2.07
C PHE A 140 19.36 -1.16 -1.66
N ARG A 141 19.17 -0.51 -0.50
CA ARG A 141 20.13 0.45 0.05
C ARG A 141 21.50 -0.21 0.31
N ASP A 142 21.50 -1.35 0.99
CA ASP A 142 22.74 -2.03 1.37
C ASP A 142 23.48 -2.56 0.14
N GLN A 143 22.76 -3.00 -0.90
CA GLN A 143 23.35 -3.35 -2.18
C GLN A 143 23.95 -2.12 -2.86
N ALA A 144 23.24 -1.00 -2.91
CA ALA A 144 23.74 0.24 -3.50
C ALA A 144 25.03 0.72 -2.81
N LEU A 145 25.09 0.63 -1.48
CA LEU A 145 26.31 0.93 -0.70
C LEU A 145 27.46 -0.02 -1.05
N ALA A 146 27.19 -1.30 -1.19
CA ALA A 146 28.21 -2.29 -1.55
C ALA A 146 28.77 -2.04 -2.98
N GLU A 147 27.97 -1.48 -3.87
CA GLU A 147 28.35 -1.09 -5.23
C GLU A 147 28.96 0.33 -5.32
N GLY A 148 29.05 1.05 -4.19
CA GLY A 148 29.55 2.42 -4.13
C GLY A 148 28.59 3.48 -4.72
N ASN A 149 27.31 3.14 -4.85
CA ASN A 149 26.28 4.06 -5.34
C ASN A 149 25.58 4.77 -4.16
N GLU A 150 26.26 5.78 -3.60
CA GLU A 150 25.74 6.56 -2.48
C GLU A 150 24.42 7.27 -2.84
N ARG A 151 24.28 7.76 -4.09
CA ARG A 151 23.07 8.44 -4.55
C ARG A 151 21.84 7.52 -4.48
N ALA A 152 21.97 6.26 -4.92
CA ALA A 152 20.89 5.28 -4.82
C ALA A 152 20.59 4.94 -3.35
N ALA A 153 21.62 4.76 -2.55
CA ALA A 153 21.47 4.48 -1.12
C ALA A 153 20.70 5.58 -0.39
N ASP A 154 20.98 6.84 -0.68
CA ASP A 154 20.27 8.01 -0.12
C ASP A 154 18.79 8.03 -0.52
N VAL A 155 18.46 7.70 -1.77
CA VAL A 155 17.07 7.62 -2.22
C VAL A 155 16.33 6.50 -1.49
N TYR A 156 16.91 5.30 -1.42
CA TYR A 156 16.29 4.19 -0.70
C TYR A 156 16.14 4.47 0.79
N GLN A 157 17.10 5.16 1.43
CA GLN A 157 16.96 5.58 2.82
C GLN A 157 15.77 6.53 3.02
N LYS A 158 15.57 7.45 2.09
CA LYS A 158 14.42 8.36 2.10
C LYS A 158 13.09 7.62 2.05
N VAL A 159 13.00 6.60 1.20
CA VAL A 159 11.80 5.75 1.12
C VAL A 159 11.63 4.97 2.43
N ILE A 160 12.68 4.34 2.97
CA ILE A 160 12.64 3.63 4.26
C ILE A 160 12.07 4.51 5.39
N ASP A 161 12.52 5.76 5.47
CA ASP A 161 12.08 6.68 6.51
C ASP A 161 10.58 7.01 6.35
N SER A 162 10.11 7.18 5.12
CA SER A 162 8.70 7.41 4.79
C SER A 162 7.83 6.19 5.12
N GLU A 163 8.21 4.99 4.68
CA GLU A 163 7.46 3.74 4.94
C GLU A 163 7.36 3.44 6.45
N SER A 164 8.44 3.71 7.18
CA SER A 164 8.44 3.59 8.63
C SER A 164 7.43 4.53 9.28
N GLN A 165 7.28 5.73 8.75
CA GLN A 165 6.31 6.71 9.22
C GLN A 165 4.87 6.32 8.87
N HIS A 166 4.65 5.80 7.65
CA HIS A 166 3.35 5.28 7.22
C HIS A 166 2.90 4.13 8.13
N ALA A 167 3.77 3.14 8.36
CA ALA A 167 3.49 2.03 9.28
C ALA A 167 3.06 2.53 10.66
N GLN A 168 3.73 3.56 11.20
CA GLN A 168 3.37 4.13 12.50
C GLN A 168 2.00 4.82 12.48
N TRP A 169 1.67 5.55 11.41
CA TRP A 169 0.35 6.17 11.28
C TRP A 169 -0.75 5.12 11.23
N PHE A 170 -0.56 4.05 10.47
CA PHE A 170 -1.53 2.96 10.38
C PHE A 170 -1.66 2.18 11.70
N HIS A 171 -0.58 1.96 12.44
CA HIS A 171 -0.65 1.35 13.78
C HIS A 171 -1.48 2.21 14.74
N THR A 172 -1.25 3.50 14.76
CA THR A 172 -2.03 4.43 15.58
C THR A 172 -3.51 4.41 15.18
N ALA A 173 -3.78 4.48 13.88
CA ALA A 173 -5.14 4.46 13.34
C ALA A 173 -5.88 3.15 13.67
N LEU A 174 -5.19 2.00 13.60
CA LEU A 174 -5.77 0.70 13.96
C LEU A 174 -6.10 0.62 15.45
N SER A 175 -5.20 1.09 16.32
CA SER A 175 -5.44 1.14 17.77
C SER A 175 -6.66 2.00 18.12
N ASP A 176 -6.76 3.19 17.52
CA ASP A 176 -7.90 4.08 17.71
C ASP A 176 -9.21 3.50 17.17
N PHE A 177 -9.15 2.82 16.05
CA PHE A 177 -10.30 2.14 15.46
C PHE A 177 -10.82 1.04 16.38
N GLN A 178 -9.95 0.16 16.87
CA GLN A 178 -10.32 -0.94 17.77
C GLN A 178 -10.87 -0.43 19.11
N THR A 179 -10.29 0.62 19.65
CA THR A 179 -10.76 1.25 20.91
C THR A 179 -12.18 1.80 20.78
N ARG A 180 -12.48 2.47 19.64
CA ARG A 180 -13.84 2.99 19.38
C ARG A 180 -14.85 1.88 19.13
N SER A 181 -14.48 0.83 18.41
CA SER A 181 -15.35 -0.32 18.15
C SER A 181 -15.70 -1.04 19.47
N ALA A 182 -14.74 -1.22 20.36
CA ALA A 182 -14.99 -1.81 21.68
C ALA A 182 -15.93 -0.94 22.56
N ALA A 183 -15.83 0.38 22.49
CA ALA A 183 -16.68 1.29 23.24
C ALA A 183 -18.14 1.34 22.72
N ALA A 184 -18.36 1.05 21.45
CA ALA A 184 -19.69 1.04 20.84
C ALA A 184 -20.50 -0.25 21.15
N VAL A 185 -19.86 -1.29 21.65
CA VAL A 185 -20.48 -2.58 21.99
C VAL A 185 -20.94 -2.65 23.48
N ASN A 186 -20.45 -1.73 24.32
CA ASN A 186 -20.82 -1.61 25.74
C ASN A 186 -21.91 -0.55 25.94
#